data_2d66ed518e9d24858b220b46f261f0d3
#
_entry.id   2d66ed518e9d24858b220b46f261f0d3
#
_cell.length_a   1.000
_cell.length_b   1.000
_cell.length_c   1.000
_cell.angle_alpha   90.00
_cell.angle_beta   90.00
_cell.angle_gamma   90.00
#
_symmetry.space_group_name_H-M   'P 1'
#
loop_
_entity.id
_entity.type
_entity.pdbx_description
1 polymer ?
#
loop_
_entity_poly.entity_id
_entity_poly.type
_entity_poly.pdbx_seq_one_letter_code
_entity_poly.pdbx_strand_id
1 'polypeptide(L)'
;MSNQKVLVAGSGKSGIAAARLMLQMGGDVVLYDGNDKLDAEELKEKFEEKDRERLTIVLGELTRTDLLGVELSVISPGIPLDAPFVPVLDEAKIPIWSEIQLAYHVAKGKLIAITGTNGKTTTTALMGEIMKAHFEEVYVVGNIGIPYTETALETTDEAVTVAEVSSFQLETIMDFRPDVSAILNITPDHLNRHGTMENYIDIKERICANQTEDDWVCLLYTSPSPRDTR
;
A
#
# COMPACT_ATOMS: atom_id res chain seq x y z
N MET A 1 -1.45 -9.50 -14.08
CA MET A 1 -1.03 -8.09 -13.94
C MET A 1 0.03 -7.66 -14.97
N SER A 2 0.77 -8.57 -15.59
CA SER A 2 1.69 -8.20 -16.68
C SER A 2 0.93 -7.64 -17.88
N ASN A 3 1.48 -6.61 -18.52
CA ASN A 3 0.94 -5.93 -19.72
C ASN A 3 -0.39 -5.18 -19.52
N GLN A 4 -0.79 -4.86 -18.29
CA GLN A 4 -1.95 -4.02 -18.01
C GLN A 4 -1.59 -2.53 -18.08
N LYS A 5 -2.54 -1.68 -18.42
CA LYS A 5 -2.42 -0.23 -18.29
C LYS A 5 -3.01 0.20 -16.94
N VAL A 6 -2.19 0.83 -16.12
CA VAL A 6 -2.53 1.19 -14.73
C VAL A 6 -2.39 2.70 -14.51
N LEU A 7 -3.38 3.29 -13.88
CA LEU A 7 -3.25 4.64 -13.31
C LEU A 7 -2.59 4.54 -11.95
N VAL A 8 -1.52 5.29 -11.72
CA VAL A 8 -0.91 5.48 -10.40
C VAL A 8 -1.15 6.92 -9.96
N ALA A 9 -1.94 7.10 -8.91
CA ALA A 9 -2.26 8.42 -8.37
C ALA A 9 -1.32 8.79 -7.22
N GLY A 10 -0.63 9.92 -7.40
CA GLY A 10 0.39 10.46 -6.51
C GLY A 10 1.81 10.19 -6.99
N SER A 11 2.61 11.24 -7.10
CA SER A 11 4.01 11.22 -7.54
C SER A 11 5.01 11.23 -6.39
N GLY A 12 4.55 10.95 -5.17
CA GLY A 12 5.38 10.74 -3.98
C GLY A 12 6.11 9.39 -3.99
N LYS A 13 6.81 9.08 -2.90
CA LYS A 13 7.64 7.86 -2.77
C LYS A 13 6.87 6.58 -3.10
N SER A 14 5.69 6.37 -2.50
CA SER A 14 4.85 5.18 -2.72
C SER A 14 4.34 5.07 -4.15
N GLY A 15 3.91 6.20 -4.74
CA GLY A 15 3.42 6.21 -6.13
C GLY A 15 4.53 5.94 -7.13
N ILE A 16 5.71 6.55 -6.97
CA ILE A 16 6.87 6.27 -7.84
C ILE A 16 7.25 4.78 -7.74
N ALA A 17 7.27 4.20 -6.54
CA ALA A 17 7.58 2.79 -6.35
C ALA A 17 6.53 1.88 -7.02
N ALA A 18 5.23 2.18 -6.87
CA ALA A 18 4.15 1.45 -7.53
C ALA A 18 4.24 1.56 -9.07
N ALA A 19 4.53 2.75 -9.59
CA ALA A 19 4.70 2.97 -11.02
C ALA A 19 5.89 2.18 -11.59
N ARG A 20 7.04 2.18 -10.89
CA ARG A 20 8.20 1.37 -11.25
C ARG A 20 7.89 -0.12 -11.27
N LEU A 21 7.20 -0.61 -10.24
CA LEU A 21 6.79 -2.01 -10.16
C LEU A 21 5.97 -2.40 -11.40
N MET A 22 4.96 -1.62 -11.76
CA MET A 22 4.11 -1.90 -12.93
C MET A 22 4.90 -1.87 -14.25
N LEU A 23 5.79 -0.90 -14.42
CA LEU A 23 6.67 -0.82 -15.58
C LEU A 23 7.61 -2.02 -15.69
N GLN A 24 8.22 -2.46 -14.57
CA GLN A 24 9.08 -3.65 -14.52
C GLN A 24 8.31 -4.94 -14.86
N MET A 25 7.02 -4.99 -14.53
CA MET A 25 6.13 -6.09 -14.92
C MET A 25 5.67 -6.03 -16.39
N GLY A 26 6.11 -5.05 -17.16
CA GLY A 26 5.76 -4.90 -18.57
C GLY A 26 4.47 -4.13 -18.82
N GLY A 27 3.87 -3.53 -17.79
CA GLY A 27 2.64 -2.72 -17.92
C GLY A 27 2.90 -1.32 -18.48
N ASP A 28 1.84 -0.66 -18.89
CA ASP A 28 1.82 0.77 -19.21
C ASP A 28 1.32 1.55 -18.00
N VAL A 29 1.93 2.69 -17.69
CA VAL A 29 1.59 3.49 -16.52
C VAL A 29 1.18 4.90 -16.90
N VAL A 30 0.04 5.32 -16.37
CA VAL A 30 -0.35 6.73 -16.29
C VAL A 30 -0.05 7.19 -14.85
N LEU A 31 1.04 7.95 -14.67
CA LEU A 31 1.36 8.58 -13.38
C LEU A 31 0.63 9.91 -13.30
N TYR A 32 -0.32 9.99 -12.39
CA TYR A 32 -1.14 11.18 -12.17
C TYR A 32 -0.78 11.88 -10.88
N ASP A 33 -0.72 13.21 -10.91
CA ASP A 33 -0.67 14.04 -9.70
C ASP A 33 -1.52 15.29 -9.89
N GLY A 34 -2.38 15.60 -8.91
CA GLY A 34 -3.25 16.78 -8.95
C GLY A 34 -2.51 18.11 -8.85
N ASN A 35 -1.20 18.11 -8.59
CA ASN A 35 -0.39 19.32 -8.55
C ASN A 35 0.17 19.66 -9.95
N ASP A 36 -0.43 20.63 -10.59
CA ASP A 36 -0.05 21.14 -11.91
C ASP A 36 1.27 21.92 -11.96
N LYS A 37 1.86 22.21 -10.78
CA LYS A 37 3.14 22.92 -10.66
C LYS A 37 4.36 22.01 -10.71
N LEU A 38 4.15 20.70 -10.72
CA LEU A 38 5.22 19.74 -10.85
C LEU A 38 5.79 19.75 -12.28
N ASP A 39 7.06 19.41 -12.41
CA ASP A 39 7.71 19.25 -13.70
C ASP A 39 7.61 17.79 -14.18
N ALA A 40 6.95 17.58 -15.30
CA ALA A 40 6.77 16.25 -15.87
C ALA A 40 8.08 15.60 -16.34
N GLU A 41 9.03 16.40 -16.85
CA GLU A 41 10.33 15.88 -17.26
C GLU A 41 11.19 15.49 -16.06
N GLU A 42 11.19 16.28 -14.98
CA GLU A 42 11.83 15.92 -13.71
C GLU A 42 11.23 14.62 -13.12
N LEU A 43 9.92 14.43 -13.24
CA LEU A 43 9.28 13.19 -12.81
C LEU A 43 9.70 11.99 -13.69
N LYS A 44 9.81 12.16 -15.01
CA LYS A 44 10.28 11.10 -15.92
C LYS A 44 11.73 10.68 -15.63
N GLU A 45 12.58 11.60 -15.19
CA GLU A 45 13.97 11.29 -14.84
C GLU A 45 14.08 10.31 -13.67
N LYS A 46 13.04 10.17 -12.85
CA LYS A 46 12.97 9.19 -11.75
C LYS A 46 12.80 7.75 -12.25
N PHE A 47 12.57 7.55 -13.54
CA PHE A 47 12.36 6.24 -14.17
C PHE A 47 13.50 5.90 -15.14
N GLU A 48 13.77 4.61 -15.30
CA GLU A 48 14.76 4.14 -16.25
C GLU A 48 14.37 4.50 -17.70
N GLU A 49 15.34 4.84 -18.52
CA GLU A 49 15.11 5.30 -19.89
C GLU A 49 14.26 4.30 -20.71
N LYS A 50 14.54 2.99 -20.55
CA LYS A 50 13.78 1.90 -21.22
C LYS A 50 12.30 1.85 -20.87
N ASP A 51 11.90 2.41 -19.71
CA ASP A 51 10.53 2.36 -19.21
C ASP A 51 9.73 3.62 -19.57
N ARG A 52 10.40 4.71 -19.97
CA ARG A 52 9.78 6.00 -20.24
C ARG A 52 8.82 6.00 -21.43
N GLU A 53 8.98 5.09 -22.39
CA GLU A 53 8.07 4.94 -23.51
C GLU A 53 6.68 4.42 -23.09
N ARG A 54 6.63 3.66 -21.95
CA ARG A 54 5.41 3.12 -21.37
C ARG A 54 4.87 3.96 -20.20
N LEU A 55 5.49 5.11 -19.95
CA LEU A 55 5.10 6.05 -18.90
C LEU A 55 4.47 7.30 -19.48
N THR A 56 3.22 7.55 -19.14
CA THR A 56 2.52 8.82 -19.38
C THR A 56 2.41 9.59 -18.08
N ILE A 57 2.72 10.88 -18.04
CA ILE A 57 2.55 11.73 -16.87
C ILE A 57 1.42 12.70 -17.12
N VAL A 58 0.48 12.76 -16.17
CA VAL A 58 -0.68 13.65 -16.18
C VAL A 58 -0.64 14.49 -14.91
N LEU A 59 -0.60 15.81 -15.04
CA LEU A 59 -0.55 16.77 -13.94
C LEU A 59 -1.78 17.67 -13.95
N GLY A 60 -2.31 17.97 -12.77
CA GLY A 60 -3.46 18.84 -12.59
C GLY A 60 -4.79 18.11 -12.76
N GLU A 61 -5.53 18.32 -13.81
CA GLU A 61 -6.85 17.71 -14.03
C GLU A 61 -6.74 16.36 -14.75
N LEU A 62 -7.36 15.33 -14.17
CA LEU A 62 -7.47 14.00 -14.79
C LEU A 62 -8.76 13.95 -15.61
N THR A 63 -8.63 13.58 -16.88
CA THR A 63 -9.76 13.50 -17.81
C THR A 63 -10.09 12.05 -18.17
N ARG A 64 -11.28 11.82 -18.71
CA ARG A 64 -11.66 10.49 -19.24
C ARG A 64 -10.74 10.00 -20.36
N THR A 65 -10.14 10.91 -21.12
CA THR A 65 -9.21 10.55 -22.19
C THR A 65 -7.94 9.93 -21.63
N ASP A 66 -7.47 10.39 -20.48
CA ASP A 66 -6.28 9.86 -19.81
C ASP A 66 -6.51 8.42 -19.29
N LEU A 67 -7.77 8.07 -19.05
CA LEU A 67 -8.20 6.75 -18.57
C LEU A 67 -8.44 5.72 -19.68
N LEU A 68 -8.26 6.07 -20.95
CA LEU A 68 -8.47 5.13 -22.05
C LEU A 68 -7.54 3.91 -21.93
N GLY A 69 -8.15 2.73 -21.79
CA GLY A 69 -7.46 1.46 -21.62
C GLY A 69 -6.90 1.21 -20.21
N VAL A 70 -7.13 2.09 -19.24
CA VAL A 70 -6.78 1.87 -17.84
C VAL A 70 -7.69 0.80 -17.24
N GLU A 71 -7.10 -0.22 -16.65
CA GLU A 71 -7.80 -1.38 -16.06
C GLU A 71 -7.79 -1.36 -14.53
N LEU A 72 -6.86 -0.63 -13.92
CA LEU A 72 -6.67 -0.55 -12.48
C LEU A 72 -6.15 0.84 -12.11
N SER A 73 -6.56 1.36 -10.96
CA SER A 73 -5.96 2.53 -10.32
C SER A 73 -5.27 2.13 -9.02
N VAL A 74 -4.03 2.57 -8.84
CA VAL A 74 -3.28 2.44 -7.57
C VAL A 74 -3.15 3.82 -6.95
N ILE A 75 -3.69 3.98 -5.74
CA ILE A 75 -3.70 5.28 -5.05
C ILE A 75 -2.67 5.30 -3.92
N SER A 76 -1.85 6.35 -3.90
CA SER A 76 -0.94 6.61 -2.78
C SER A 76 -1.70 6.92 -1.49
N PRO A 77 -1.22 6.46 -0.29
CA PRO A 77 -1.95 6.61 0.97
C PRO A 77 -2.30 8.05 1.36
N GLY A 78 -1.48 9.02 0.91
CA GLY A 78 -1.71 10.45 1.15
C GLY A 78 -2.91 11.04 0.43
N ILE A 79 -3.45 10.35 -0.59
CA ILE A 79 -4.58 10.84 -1.39
C ILE A 79 -5.88 10.33 -0.77
N PRO A 80 -6.83 11.23 -0.41
CA PRO A 80 -8.11 10.82 0.12
C PRO A 80 -9.04 10.29 -0.98
N LEU A 81 -9.95 9.38 -0.60
CA LEU A 81 -10.89 8.77 -1.55
C LEU A 81 -12.03 9.71 -1.99
N ASP A 82 -12.14 10.87 -1.39
CA ASP A 82 -13.02 11.96 -1.82
C ASP A 82 -12.32 13.00 -2.73
N ALA A 83 -11.10 12.68 -3.18
CA ALA A 83 -10.36 13.55 -4.11
C ALA A 83 -11.15 13.75 -5.43
N PRO A 84 -11.09 14.94 -6.05
CA PRO A 84 -11.93 15.32 -7.19
C PRO A 84 -11.86 14.37 -8.40
N PHE A 85 -10.77 13.62 -8.56
CA PHE A 85 -10.61 12.68 -9.67
C PHE A 85 -11.23 11.29 -9.39
N VAL A 86 -11.51 10.93 -8.12
CA VAL A 86 -12.04 9.61 -7.77
C VAL A 86 -13.40 9.33 -8.43
N PRO A 87 -14.35 10.27 -8.49
CA PRO A 87 -15.60 10.05 -9.24
C PRO A 87 -15.39 9.70 -10.72
N VAL A 88 -14.33 10.19 -11.36
CA VAL A 88 -14.00 9.85 -12.75
C VAL A 88 -13.61 8.38 -12.90
N LEU A 89 -12.92 7.83 -11.89
CA LEU A 89 -12.59 6.39 -11.82
C LEU A 89 -13.84 5.54 -11.61
N ASP A 90 -14.72 5.96 -10.69
CA ASP A 90 -15.98 5.27 -10.38
C ASP A 90 -16.90 5.20 -11.60
N GLU A 91 -17.06 6.33 -12.33
CA GLU A 91 -17.83 6.38 -13.57
C GLU A 91 -17.24 5.46 -14.67
N ALA A 92 -15.90 5.36 -14.72
CA ALA A 92 -15.20 4.47 -15.64
C ALA A 92 -15.17 3.01 -15.15
N LYS A 93 -15.66 2.73 -13.93
CA LYS A 93 -15.63 1.41 -13.26
C LYS A 93 -14.22 0.85 -13.14
N ILE A 94 -13.25 1.70 -12.91
CA ILE A 94 -11.86 1.32 -12.69
C ILE A 94 -11.68 0.99 -11.21
N PRO A 95 -11.28 -0.24 -10.84
CA PRO A 95 -11.04 -0.60 -9.44
C PRO A 95 -9.88 0.21 -8.86
N ILE A 96 -9.99 0.52 -7.56
CA ILE A 96 -9.00 1.30 -6.83
C ILE A 96 -8.31 0.39 -5.81
N TRP A 97 -7.00 0.29 -5.88
CA TRP A 97 -6.16 -0.43 -4.95
C TRP A 97 -5.21 0.53 -4.22
N SER A 98 -4.82 0.15 -3.01
CA SER A 98 -3.64 0.72 -2.36
C SER A 98 -2.36 0.10 -2.93
N GLU A 99 -1.22 0.73 -2.70
CA GLU A 99 0.05 0.18 -3.15
C GLU A 99 0.43 -1.11 -2.41
N ILE A 100 -0.07 -1.32 -1.17
CA ILE A 100 0.16 -2.60 -0.47
C ILE A 100 -0.66 -3.74 -1.08
N GLN A 101 -1.86 -3.46 -1.58
CA GLN A 101 -2.66 -4.42 -2.32
C GLN A 101 -1.95 -4.82 -3.61
N LEU A 102 -1.38 -3.86 -4.33
CA LEU A 102 -0.57 -4.13 -5.52
C LEU A 102 0.66 -4.98 -5.18
N ALA A 103 1.42 -4.61 -4.14
CA ALA A 103 2.60 -5.36 -3.72
C ALA A 103 2.26 -6.78 -3.30
N TYR A 104 1.17 -6.97 -2.56
CA TYR A 104 0.67 -8.29 -2.14
C TYR A 104 0.42 -9.24 -3.31
N HIS A 105 -0.09 -8.73 -4.43
CA HIS A 105 -0.32 -9.54 -5.63
C HIS A 105 0.95 -9.92 -6.42
N VAL A 106 2.06 -9.30 -6.10
CA VAL A 106 3.34 -9.49 -6.80
C VAL A 106 4.35 -10.24 -5.93
N ALA A 107 4.41 -9.88 -4.66
CA ALA A 107 5.34 -10.45 -3.71
C ALA A 107 5.02 -11.92 -3.41
N LYS A 108 6.06 -12.65 -3.02
CA LYS A 108 6.02 -14.06 -2.65
C LYS A 108 6.42 -14.24 -1.19
N GLY A 109 6.27 -15.47 -0.70
CA GLY A 109 6.65 -15.86 0.65
C GLY A 109 5.61 -15.50 1.68
N LYS A 110 6.03 -15.34 2.93
CA LYS A 110 5.17 -15.09 4.08
C LYS A 110 5.05 -13.59 4.39
N LEU A 111 3.86 -13.16 4.78
CA LEU A 111 3.56 -11.76 5.10
C LEU A 111 3.13 -11.61 6.56
N ILE A 112 3.85 -10.79 7.31
CA ILE A 112 3.48 -10.30 8.63
C ILE A 112 3.08 -8.83 8.50
N ALA A 113 1.82 -8.49 8.75
CA ALA A 113 1.31 -7.13 8.63
C ALA A 113 0.97 -6.53 9.99
N ILE A 114 1.47 -5.33 10.27
CA ILE A 114 1.34 -4.67 11.58
C ILE A 114 0.67 -3.32 11.42
N THR A 115 -0.46 -3.12 12.10
CA THR A 115 -1.16 -1.84 12.18
C THR A 115 -1.40 -1.41 13.63
N GLY A 116 -1.92 -0.24 13.81
CA GLY A 116 -2.24 0.39 15.10
C GLY A 116 -2.17 1.91 14.98
N THR A 117 -2.57 2.61 16.03
CA THR A 117 -2.36 4.06 16.09
C THR A 117 -0.90 4.36 16.39
N ASN A 118 -0.35 3.76 17.44
CA ASN A 118 1.01 3.99 17.91
C ASN A 118 1.83 2.69 17.96
N GLY A 119 3.16 2.81 17.88
CA GLY A 119 4.09 1.70 18.07
C GLY A 119 4.34 0.85 16.81
N LYS A 120 3.67 1.11 15.69
CA LYS A 120 3.83 0.35 14.44
C LYS A 120 5.29 0.21 14.02
N THR A 121 5.99 1.33 13.84
CA THR A 121 7.37 1.35 13.34
C THR A 121 8.32 0.57 14.24
N THR A 122 8.21 0.77 15.56
CA THR A 122 9.07 0.05 16.53
C THR A 122 8.80 -1.44 16.49
N THR A 123 7.52 -1.85 16.47
CA THR A 123 7.13 -3.27 16.44
C THR A 123 7.53 -3.92 15.11
N THR A 124 7.34 -3.23 13.99
CA THR A 124 7.73 -3.72 12.66
C THR A 124 9.25 -3.90 12.57
N ALA A 125 10.02 -2.94 13.05
CA ALA A 125 11.48 -3.04 13.09
C ALA A 125 11.95 -4.20 13.99
N LEU A 126 11.39 -4.31 15.20
CA LEU A 126 11.72 -5.39 16.12
C LEU A 126 11.36 -6.77 15.53
N MET A 127 10.18 -6.89 14.93
CA MET A 127 9.76 -8.13 14.27
C MET A 127 10.71 -8.48 13.12
N GLY A 128 11.13 -7.50 12.34
CA GLY A 128 12.13 -7.69 11.29
C GLY A 128 13.44 -8.26 11.83
N GLU A 129 13.97 -7.73 12.95
CA GLU A 129 15.19 -8.26 13.59
C GLU A 129 14.99 -9.69 14.14
N ILE A 130 13.82 -9.99 14.69
CA ILE A 130 13.49 -11.35 15.16
C ILE A 130 13.45 -12.32 13.96
N MET A 131 12.83 -11.93 12.85
CA MET A 131 12.75 -12.78 11.66
C MET A 131 14.13 -13.01 11.05
N LYS A 132 14.99 -12.01 10.95
CA LYS A 132 16.38 -12.12 10.47
C LYS A 132 17.23 -13.10 11.27
N ALA A 133 16.88 -13.36 12.54
CA ALA A 133 17.57 -14.36 13.34
C ALA A 133 17.27 -15.81 12.89
N HIS A 134 16.23 -16.03 12.10
CA HIS A 134 15.75 -17.36 11.69
C HIS A 134 15.64 -17.57 10.19
N PHE A 135 15.43 -16.48 9.43
CA PHE A 135 15.24 -16.52 7.98
C PHE A 135 16.33 -15.72 7.27
N GLU A 136 16.81 -16.21 6.16
CA GLU A 136 17.86 -15.57 5.38
C GLU A 136 17.33 -14.38 4.57
N GLU A 137 16.06 -14.46 4.13
CA GLU A 137 15.43 -13.48 3.26
C GLU A 137 14.28 -12.77 4.03
N VAL A 138 14.57 -11.57 4.55
CA VAL A 138 13.63 -10.78 5.35
C VAL A 138 13.56 -9.35 4.84
N TYR A 139 12.37 -8.92 4.47
CA TYR A 139 12.05 -7.56 4.05
C TYR A 139 11.26 -6.82 5.13
N VAL A 140 11.70 -5.62 5.48
CA VAL A 140 10.98 -4.72 6.40
C VAL A 140 10.51 -3.52 5.59
N VAL A 141 9.21 -3.39 5.39
CA VAL A 141 8.61 -2.51 4.39
C VAL A 141 7.34 -1.81 4.89
N GLY A 142 6.77 -0.96 4.07
CA GLY A 142 5.41 -0.45 4.23
C GLY A 142 5.31 1.06 4.37
N ASN A 143 4.44 1.52 5.25
CA ASN A 143 4.07 2.93 5.42
C ASN A 143 5.26 3.86 5.72
N ILE A 144 6.28 3.36 6.42
CA ILE A 144 7.52 4.07 6.69
C ILE A 144 8.69 3.25 6.15
N GLY A 145 9.75 3.94 5.75
CA GLY A 145 10.95 3.29 5.21
C GLY A 145 10.83 2.96 3.72
N ILE A 146 10.94 1.69 3.37
CA ILE A 146 10.90 1.19 2.00
C ILE A 146 9.45 0.84 1.65
N PRO A 147 8.84 1.38 0.56
CA PRO A 147 7.53 0.93 0.09
C PRO A 147 7.53 -0.56 -0.23
N TYR A 148 6.45 -1.26 0.09
CA TYR A 148 6.36 -2.70 -0.19
C TYR A 148 6.47 -3.00 -1.70
N THR A 149 5.95 -2.12 -2.55
CA THR A 149 6.07 -2.22 -4.00
C THR A 149 7.52 -2.13 -4.51
N GLU A 150 8.44 -1.56 -3.76
CA GLU A 150 9.85 -1.42 -4.18
C GLU A 150 10.59 -2.76 -4.12
N THR A 151 10.20 -3.65 -3.20
CA THR A 151 10.86 -4.95 -2.99
C THR A 151 10.04 -6.15 -3.49
N ALA A 152 8.80 -5.93 -3.92
CA ALA A 152 7.86 -7.00 -4.21
C ALA A 152 8.38 -8.03 -5.25
N LEU A 153 9.10 -7.57 -6.28
CA LEU A 153 9.69 -8.46 -7.30
C LEU A 153 10.96 -9.20 -6.83
N GLU A 154 11.57 -8.75 -5.73
CA GLU A 154 12.78 -9.37 -5.19
C GLU A 154 12.47 -10.56 -4.29
N THR A 155 11.24 -10.65 -3.78
CA THR A 155 10.83 -11.70 -2.83
C THR A 155 10.73 -13.06 -3.50
N THR A 156 11.18 -14.11 -2.78
CA THR A 156 11.04 -15.51 -3.17
C THR A 156 9.98 -16.22 -2.31
N ASP A 157 9.70 -17.48 -2.61
CA ASP A 157 8.76 -18.29 -1.81
C ASP A 157 9.26 -18.53 -0.37
N GLU A 158 10.55 -18.34 -0.11
CA GLU A 158 11.18 -18.45 1.22
C GLU A 158 11.24 -17.11 1.97
N ALA A 159 10.86 -16.02 1.33
CA ALA A 159 10.91 -14.68 1.91
C ALA A 159 9.92 -14.51 3.08
N VAL A 160 10.32 -13.72 4.06
CA VAL A 160 9.43 -13.19 5.10
C VAL A 160 9.38 -11.68 5.00
N THR A 161 8.23 -11.16 4.66
CA THR A 161 7.97 -9.72 4.62
C THR A 161 7.29 -9.26 5.91
N VAL A 162 7.86 -8.26 6.56
CA VAL A 162 7.26 -7.59 7.72
C VAL A 162 6.84 -6.19 7.29
N ALA A 163 5.54 -5.98 7.18
CA ALA A 163 4.96 -4.75 6.65
C ALA A 163 4.31 -3.88 7.72
N GLU A 164 4.74 -2.62 7.82
CA GLU A 164 3.98 -1.59 8.53
C GLU A 164 2.82 -1.13 7.67
N VAL A 165 1.58 -1.20 8.19
CA VAL A 165 0.38 -0.86 7.44
C VAL A 165 -0.40 0.25 8.13
N SER A 166 -0.64 1.35 7.43
CA SER A 166 -1.49 2.46 7.88
C SER A 166 -2.98 2.18 7.61
N SER A 167 -3.85 2.93 8.29
CA SER A 167 -5.29 2.88 8.00
C SER A 167 -5.61 3.35 6.57
N PHE A 168 -4.86 4.31 6.04
CA PHE A 168 -5.06 4.82 4.68
C PHE A 168 -4.80 3.75 3.61
N GLN A 169 -3.78 2.92 3.82
CA GLN A 169 -3.50 1.79 2.94
C GLN A 169 -4.58 0.70 3.02
N LEU A 170 -5.22 0.54 4.17
CA LEU A 170 -6.30 -0.43 4.38
C LEU A 170 -7.66 0.01 3.80
N GLU A 171 -7.84 1.28 3.44
CA GLU A 171 -9.10 1.78 2.87
C GLU A 171 -9.48 1.08 1.56
N THR A 172 -8.50 0.66 0.75
CA THR A 172 -8.71 0.13 -0.60
C THR A 172 -8.07 -1.24 -0.83
N ILE A 173 -7.90 -2.01 0.23
CA ILE A 173 -7.55 -3.43 0.09
C ILE A 173 -8.78 -4.24 -0.35
N MET A 174 -8.54 -5.32 -1.10
CA MET A 174 -9.57 -6.23 -1.61
C MET A 174 -9.42 -7.63 -1.01
N ASP A 175 -8.36 -8.31 -1.38
CA ASP A 175 -8.05 -9.68 -0.96
C ASP A 175 -6.69 -9.77 -0.23
N PHE A 176 -6.18 -8.65 0.25
CA PHE A 176 -4.97 -8.58 1.09
C PHE A 176 -5.11 -9.50 2.29
N ARG A 177 -4.26 -10.53 2.35
CA ARG A 177 -4.30 -11.59 3.36
C ARG A 177 -2.91 -11.86 3.90
N PRO A 178 -2.50 -11.25 5.00
CA PRO A 178 -1.26 -11.59 5.67
C PRO A 178 -1.38 -12.96 6.38
N ASP A 179 -0.29 -13.73 6.43
CA ASP A 179 -0.21 -14.96 7.24
C ASP A 179 -0.30 -14.65 8.75
N VAL A 180 0.25 -13.51 9.14
CA VAL A 180 0.15 -12.98 10.50
C VAL A 180 -0.23 -11.51 10.46
N SER A 181 -1.27 -11.11 11.17
CA SER A 181 -1.61 -9.70 11.36
C SER A 181 -1.55 -9.30 12.83
N ALA A 182 -1.23 -8.04 13.08
CA ALA A 182 -1.25 -7.46 14.43
C ALA A 182 -1.91 -6.09 14.44
N ILE A 183 -2.84 -5.90 15.39
CA ILE A 183 -3.42 -4.59 15.72
C ILE A 183 -2.93 -4.20 17.12
N LEU A 184 -1.94 -3.30 17.19
CA LEU A 184 -1.26 -2.96 18.44
C LEU A 184 -2.13 -2.18 19.41
N ASN A 185 -2.84 -1.21 18.90
CA ASN A 185 -3.77 -0.34 19.65
C ASN A 185 -4.60 0.49 18.68
N ILE A 186 -5.76 0.95 19.14
CA ILE A 186 -6.58 1.90 18.40
C ILE A 186 -7.00 3.00 19.38
N THR A 187 -6.47 4.20 19.17
CA THR A 187 -6.82 5.42 19.92
C THR A 187 -7.20 6.52 18.92
N PRO A 188 -7.97 7.54 19.30
CA PRO A 188 -8.41 8.58 18.37
C PRO A 188 -7.23 9.22 17.59
N ASP A 189 -7.27 9.09 16.27
CA ASP A 189 -6.30 9.67 15.34
C ASP A 189 -6.92 9.74 13.94
N HIS A 190 -6.45 10.66 13.11
CA HIS A 190 -6.89 10.80 11.72
C HIS A 190 -8.42 10.91 11.51
N LEU A 191 -9.19 11.37 12.53
CA LEU A 191 -10.64 11.48 12.44
C LEU A 191 -11.11 12.54 11.42
N ASN A 192 -10.23 13.47 11.06
CA ASN A 192 -10.46 14.39 9.95
C ASN A 192 -10.61 13.68 8.59
N ARG A 193 -10.04 12.47 8.42
CA ARG A 193 -10.19 11.64 7.22
C ARG A 193 -11.22 10.55 7.41
N HIS A 194 -11.19 9.84 8.53
CA HIS A 194 -12.07 8.69 8.77
C HIS A 194 -13.46 9.09 9.29
N GLY A 195 -13.66 10.33 9.72
CA GLY A 195 -14.93 10.87 10.21
C GLY A 195 -15.23 10.47 11.65
N THR A 196 -15.38 9.18 11.95
CA THR A 196 -15.69 8.66 13.28
C THR A 196 -14.67 7.66 13.78
N MET A 197 -14.69 7.41 15.09
CA MET A 197 -13.82 6.39 15.70
C MET A 197 -14.22 4.98 15.27
N GLU A 198 -15.49 4.71 15.09
CA GLU A 198 -16.03 3.44 14.62
C GLU A 198 -15.48 3.13 13.23
N ASN A 199 -15.57 4.08 12.30
CA ASN A 199 -15.03 3.90 10.95
C ASN A 199 -13.50 3.69 10.95
N TYR A 200 -12.78 4.38 11.85
CA TYR A 200 -11.35 4.17 12.01
C TYR A 200 -10.99 2.78 12.51
N ILE A 201 -11.79 2.23 13.44
CA ILE A 201 -11.68 0.85 13.93
C ILE A 201 -11.95 -0.13 12.78
N ASP A 202 -13.09 0.00 12.09
CA ASP A 202 -13.49 -0.86 10.99
C ASP A 202 -12.43 -0.93 9.89
N ILE A 203 -11.82 0.20 9.56
CA ILE A 203 -10.75 0.26 8.57
C ILE A 203 -9.51 -0.49 9.05
N LYS A 204 -9.10 -0.34 10.32
CA LYS A 204 -7.94 -1.07 10.83
C LYS A 204 -8.16 -2.57 10.92
N GLU A 205 -9.38 -2.98 11.24
CA GLU A 205 -9.76 -4.41 11.31
C GLU A 205 -9.71 -5.10 9.94
N ARG A 206 -9.78 -4.35 8.85
CA ARG A 206 -9.62 -4.91 7.50
C ARG A 206 -8.30 -5.65 7.30
N ILE A 207 -7.26 -5.35 8.09
CA ILE A 207 -5.96 -6.03 8.00
C ILE A 207 -6.09 -7.55 8.13
N CYS A 208 -7.11 -8.05 8.84
CA CYS A 208 -7.37 -9.47 9.04
C CYS A 208 -8.65 -9.97 8.35
N ALA A 209 -9.34 -9.12 7.57
CA ALA A 209 -10.65 -9.45 7.01
C ALA A 209 -10.66 -10.67 6.06
N ASN A 210 -9.54 -10.93 5.39
CA ASN A 210 -9.42 -12.05 4.45
C ASN A 210 -8.64 -13.25 5.04
N GLN A 211 -8.24 -13.19 6.31
CA GLN A 211 -7.55 -14.29 6.98
C GLN A 211 -8.50 -15.49 7.21
N THR A 212 -7.92 -16.67 7.25
CA THR A 212 -8.60 -17.94 7.46
C THR A 212 -8.13 -18.61 8.74
N GLU A 213 -8.59 -19.81 9.03
CA GLU A 213 -8.17 -20.60 10.20
C GLU A 213 -6.67 -20.98 10.21
N ASP A 214 -6.00 -20.87 9.06
CA ASP A 214 -4.57 -21.13 8.93
C ASP A 214 -3.71 -19.91 9.25
N ASP A 215 -4.31 -18.74 9.44
CA ASP A 215 -3.62 -17.47 9.66
C ASP A 215 -3.73 -17.03 11.12
N TRP A 216 -2.88 -16.09 11.53
CA TRP A 216 -2.81 -15.63 12.91
C TRP A 216 -3.13 -14.15 13.06
N VAL A 217 -4.00 -13.83 14.03
CA VAL A 217 -4.29 -12.45 14.43
C VAL A 217 -3.79 -12.20 15.84
N CYS A 218 -2.95 -11.20 16.01
CA CYS A 218 -2.49 -10.72 17.32
C CYS A 218 -3.20 -9.42 17.68
N LEU A 219 -3.98 -9.46 18.77
CA LEU A 219 -4.70 -8.30 19.31
C LEU A 219 -4.17 -7.97 20.71
N LEU A 220 -3.72 -6.74 20.93
CA LEU A 220 -3.13 -6.35 22.22
C LEU A 220 -4.10 -6.50 23.41
N TYR A 221 -5.39 -6.22 23.20
CA TYR A 221 -6.40 -6.31 24.27
C TYR A 221 -6.84 -7.74 24.61
N THR A 222 -6.46 -8.75 23.84
CA THR A 222 -6.75 -10.17 24.14
C THR A 222 -5.68 -10.82 25.00
N SER A 223 -4.53 -10.17 25.18
CA SER A 223 -3.44 -10.63 26.03
C SER A 223 -3.15 -9.56 27.09
N PRO A 224 -3.85 -9.60 28.26
CA PRO A 224 -3.63 -8.59 29.31
C PRO A 224 -2.17 -8.60 29.73
N SER A 225 -1.52 -7.46 29.59
CA SER A 225 -0.17 -7.26 30.06
C SER A 225 -0.17 -7.09 31.59
N PRO A 226 0.86 -7.53 32.31
CA PRO A 226 0.99 -7.19 33.73
C PRO A 226 0.97 -5.70 34.05
N ARG A 227 1.11 -4.83 33.02
CA ARG A 227 0.97 -3.37 33.14
C ARG A 227 -0.49 -2.90 33.12
N ASP A 228 -1.41 -3.70 32.57
CA ASP A 228 -2.83 -3.33 32.46
C ASP A 228 -3.60 -3.59 33.77
N THR A 229 -2.95 -4.19 34.76
CA THR A 229 -3.52 -4.51 36.07
C THR A 229 -3.12 -3.52 37.18
N ARG A 230 -2.65 -2.31 36.84
CA ARG A 230 -2.30 -1.27 37.81
C ARG A 230 -3.21 -0.08 37.73
#